data_8d298fbb53147dd121c5b881e04b34cb
#
_entry.id   8d298fbb53147dd121c5b881e04b34cb
#
_cell.length_a   1.000
_cell.length_b   1.000
_cell.length_c   1.000
_cell.angle_alpha   90.00
_cell.angle_beta   90.00
_cell.angle_gamma   90.00
#
_symmetry.space_group_name_H-M   'P 1'
#
loop_
_entity.id
_entity.type
_entity.pdbx_description
1 polymer ?
#
loop_
_entity_poly.entity_id
_entity_poly.type
_entity_poly.pdbx_seq_one_letter_code
_entity_poly.pdbx_strand_id
1 'polypeptide(L)'
;MRRFMLPTLRLVLKALLVLMGMCAPAFAADLGVTGALFPIKEPDLLQEIHEKLAYLQQTGQLKHMEEKIQAESKAQILRPQPIASLGTTTENKEWFFNPTIILSQDIKNAQGRILVKKGSAVNPLTQVHLHESLMFFNADDPEQVKWAEQKLQAQEKTIDSAHNITLKPILVQGDWSVLMKKWHQPVYFDQGGTLSTHFHLTHVPVIVSQKGTVFQMDEEVPPR
;
A
#
# COMPACT_ATOMS: atom_id res chain seq x y z
N MET A 1 65.47 16.74 -53.02
CA MET A 1 64.39 16.24 -52.22
C MET A 1 63.09 17.14 -52.28
N ARG A 2 62.47 17.20 -53.39
CA ARG A 2 61.21 17.97 -53.56
C ARG A 2 60.49 17.47 -54.81
N ARG A 3 59.65 16.44 -54.72
CA ARG A 3 58.67 16.16 -55.83
C ARG A 3 57.72 14.95 -55.57
N PHE A 4 57.62 14.42 -54.38
CA PHE A 4 56.80 13.22 -54.15
C PHE A 4 55.53 13.44 -53.30
N MET A 5 55.25 14.68 -52.87
CA MET A 5 54.06 14.96 -52.01
C MET A 5 52.81 15.49 -52.75
N LEU A 6 52.91 15.75 -54.02
CA LEU A 6 51.76 16.38 -54.77
C LEU A 6 50.64 15.44 -55.24
N PRO A 7 50.90 14.17 -55.59
CA PRO A 7 49.79 13.30 -56.03
C PRO A 7 48.88 12.81 -54.87
N THR A 8 49.44 12.57 -53.71
CA THR A 8 48.67 12.07 -52.53
C THR A 8 47.74 13.16 -51.96
N LEU A 9 48.21 14.39 -51.92
CA LEU A 9 47.41 15.54 -51.47
C LEU A 9 46.20 15.81 -52.39
N ARG A 10 46.40 15.65 -53.72
CA ARG A 10 45.32 15.81 -54.71
C ARG A 10 44.28 14.67 -54.63
N LEU A 11 44.73 13.48 -54.31
CA LEU A 11 43.80 12.33 -54.10
C LEU A 11 42.98 12.46 -52.82
N VAL A 12 43.58 12.91 -51.74
CA VAL A 12 42.90 13.19 -50.47
C VAL A 12 41.90 14.34 -50.62
N LEU A 13 42.29 15.41 -51.34
CA LEU A 13 41.40 16.53 -51.58
C LEU A 13 40.18 16.15 -52.45
N LYS A 14 40.39 15.29 -53.46
CA LYS A 14 39.28 14.75 -54.28
C LYS A 14 38.38 13.83 -53.49
N ALA A 15 38.91 12.97 -52.65
CA ALA A 15 38.13 12.11 -51.76
C ALA A 15 37.31 12.93 -50.75
N LEU A 16 37.85 14.01 -50.19
CA LEU A 16 37.18 14.92 -49.30
C LEU A 16 36.03 15.67 -49.99
N LEU A 17 36.23 16.07 -51.23
CA LEU A 17 35.20 16.75 -52.06
C LEU A 17 34.04 15.81 -52.43
N VAL A 18 34.32 14.51 -52.69
CA VAL A 18 33.29 13.50 -52.96
C VAL A 18 32.52 13.18 -51.70
N LEU A 19 33.19 13.11 -50.56
CA LEU A 19 32.53 12.89 -49.25
C LEU A 19 31.60 14.03 -48.84
N MET A 20 31.99 15.26 -49.15
CA MET A 20 31.21 16.45 -48.84
C MET A 20 29.99 16.60 -49.75
N GLY A 21 30.01 16.04 -50.97
CA GLY A 21 28.89 16.00 -51.91
C GLY A 21 27.82 14.97 -51.57
N MET A 22 28.07 13.98 -50.67
CA MET A 22 27.10 12.98 -50.28
C MET A 22 26.21 13.38 -49.11
N CYS A 23 26.46 14.52 -48.45
CA CYS A 23 25.58 15.12 -47.45
C CYS A 23 24.57 16.03 -48.12
N ALA A 24 23.76 15.52 -49.00
CA ALA A 24 22.56 16.25 -49.43
C ALA A 24 21.56 16.28 -48.28
N PRO A 25 21.08 17.44 -47.82
CA PRO A 25 20.02 17.50 -46.84
C PRO A 25 18.80 16.79 -47.42
N ALA A 26 18.36 15.73 -46.78
CA ALA A 26 17.09 15.12 -47.07
C ALA A 26 16.00 16.10 -46.63
N PHE A 27 15.51 16.89 -47.56
CA PHE A 27 14.27 17.64 -47.33
C PHE A 27 13.13 16.64 -47.26
N ALA A 28 12.65 16.36 -46.04
CA ALA A 28 11.38 15.71 -45.87
C ALA A 28 10.31 16.65 -46.42
N ALA A 29 9.88 16.44 -47.63
CA ALA A 29 8.71 17.14 -48.15
C ALA A 29 7.49 16.61 -47.39
N ASP A 30 6.79 17.50 -46.73
CA ASP A 30 5.44 17.22 -46.27
C ASP A 30 4.59 16.95 -47.52
N LEU A 31 4.22 15.69 -47.73
CA LEU A 31 3.45 15.26 -48.89
C LEU A 31 2.01 15.85 -48.90
N GLY A 32 1.69 16.63 -47.87
CA GLY A 32 0.35 17.16 -47.68
C GLY A 32 -0.69 16.04 -47.52
N VAL A 33 -1.92 16.43 -47.40
CA VAL A 33 -3.04 15.52 -47.31
C VAL A 33 -3.44 15.03 -48.71
N THR A 34 -3.02 13.82 -49.07
CA THR A 34 -3.37 13.17 -50.33
C THR A 34 -4.53 12.20 -50.11
N GLY A 35 -5.76 12.66 -50.19
CA GLY A 35 -6.96 11.83 -50.06
C GLY A 35 -8.20 12.64 -49.69
N ALA A 36 -9.37 12.01 -49.78
CA ALA A 36 -10.61 12.60 -49.32
C ALA A 36 -10.61 12.69 -47.78
N LEU A 37 -10.49 13.92 -47.24
CA LEU A 37 -10.68 14.17 -45.82
C LEU A 37 -12.18 14.14 -45.51
N PHE A 38 -12.58 13.23 -44.69
CA PHE A 38 -13.90 13.28 -44.10
C PHE A 38 -13.86 14.23 -42.89
N PRO A 39 -14.78 15.20 -42.80
CA PRO A 39 -14.84 16.05 -41.63
C PRO A 39 -15.08 15.21 -40.38
N ILE A 40 -14.27 15.41 -39.34
CA ILE A 40 -14.48 14.81 -38.04
C ILE A 40 -15.81 15.35 -37.51
N LYS A 41 -16.84 14.49 -37.42
CA LYS A 41 -18.16 14.84 -36.88
C LYS A 41 -18.23 14.83 -35.39
N GLU A 42 -17.26 14.17 -34.75
CA GLU A 42 -17.19 14.09 -33.29
C GLU A 42 -16.53 15.36 -32.74
N PRO A 43 -17.12 16.00 -31.72
CA PRO A 43 -16.51 17.15 -31.07
C PRO A 43 -15.17 16.75 -30.43
N ASP A 44 -14.24 17.72 -30.37
CA ASP A 44 -12.99 17.53 -29.66
C ASP A 44 -13.30 17.21 -28.18
N LEU A 45 -12.91 16.01 -27.71
CA LEU A 45 -13.16 15.55 -26.35
C LEU A 45 -12.60 16.51 -25.28
N LEU A 46 -11.46 17.14 -25.56
CA LEU A 46 -10.86 18.11 -24.63
C LEU A 46 -11.71 19.38 -24.54
N GLN A 47 -12.24 19.84 -25.67
CA GLN A 47 -13.13 21.01 -25.70
C GLN A 47 -14.43 20.69 -24.94
N GLU A 48 -15.03 19.53 -25.17
CA GLU A 48 -16.24 19.10 -24.46
C GLU A 48 -16.02 19.01 -22.94
N ILE A 49 -14.89 18.45 -22.50
CA ILE A 49 -14.51 18.40 -21.10
C ILE A 49 -14.38 19.81 -20.50
N HIS A 50 -13.70 20.73 -21.20
CA HIS A 50 -13.54 22.11 -20.73
C HIS A 50 -14.88 22.84 -20.62
N GLU A 51 -15.75 22.71 -21.62
CA GLU A 51 -17.08 23.33 -21.62
C GLU A 51 -17.94 22.77 -20.45
N LYS A 52 -17.87 21.44 -20.23
CA LYS A 52 -18.58 20.79 -19.12
C LYS A 52 -18.09 21.25 -17.75
N LEU A 53 -16.77 21.35 -17.58
CA LEU A 53 -16.17 21.86 -16.34
C LEU A 53 -16.54 23.31 -16.09
N ALA A 54 -16.47 24.16 -17.12
CA ALA A 54 -16.87 25.57 -17.01
C ALA A 54 -18.36 25.68 -16.60
N TYR A 55 -19.25 24.90 -17.20
CA TYR A 55 -20.66 24.86 -16.83
C TYR A 55 -20.85 24.43 -15.37
N LEU A 56 -20.19 23.35 -14.93
CA LEU A 56 -20.29 22.87 -13.54
C LEU A 56 -19.76 23.91 -12.54
N GLN A 57 -18.71 24.66 -12.93
CA GLN A 57 -18.16 25.74 -12.10
C GLN A 57 -19.13 26.92 -11.99
N GLN A 58 -19.70 27.37 -13.12
CA GLN A 58 -20.67 28.48 -13.14
C GLN A 58 -21.95 28.19 -12.38
N THR A 59 -22.41 26.94 -12.44
CA THR A 59 -23.64 26.50 -11.73
C THR A 59 -23.40 26.16 -10.26
N GLY A 60 -22.14 26.21 -9.77
CA GLY A 60 -21.79 25.80 -8.40
C GLY A 60 -21.83 24.29 -8.16
N GLN A 61 -22.17 23.50 -9.18
CA GLN A 61 -22.24 22.04 -9.06
C GLN A 61 -20.86 21.42 -8.78
N LEU A 62 -19.79 21.98 -9.35
CA LEU A 62 -18.44 21.51 -9.10
C LEU A 62 -18.08 21.59 -7.61
N LYS A 63 -18.35 22.74 -6.98
CA LYS A 63 -18.11 22.94 -5.55
C LYS A 63 -18.94 21.96 -4.70
N HIS A 64 -20.20 21.75 -5.03
CA HIS A 64 -21.04 20.79 -4.33
C HIS A 64 -20.52 19.34 -4.46
N MET A 65 -20.03 18.97 -5.63
CA MET A 65 -19.39 17.65 -5.84
C MET A 65 -18.11 17.51 -5.01
N GLU A 66 -17.27 18.53 -4.95
CA GLU A 66 -16.05 18.55 -4.12
C GLU A 66 -16.38 18.39 -2.64
N GLU A 67 -17.34 19.17 -2.13
CA GLU A 67 -17.81 19.08 -0.74
C GLU A 67 -18.34 17.67 -0.41
N LYS A 68 -19.12 17.09 -1.32
CA LYS A 68 -19.65 15.72 -1.18
C LYS A 68 -18.52 14.68 -1.15
N ILE A 69 -17.58 14.75 -2.09
CA ILE A 69 -16.42 13.84 -2.15
C ILE A 69 -15.58 13.96 -0.88
N GLN A 70 -15.34 15.18 -0.39
CA GLN A 70 -14.61 15.40 0.85
C GLN A 70 -15.32 14.79 2.06
N ALA A 71 -16.64 14.97 2.17
CA ALA A 71 -17.44 14.41 3.25
C ALA A 71 -17.44 12.88 3.22
N GLU A 72 -17.67 12.28 2.05
CA GLU A 72 -17.66 10.82 1.87
C GLU A 72 -16.28 10.22 2.14
N SER A 73 -15.21 10.84 1.61
CA SER A 73 -13.84 10.41 1.86
C SER A 73 -13.50 10.47 3.35
N LYS A 74 -13.86 11.55 4.02
CA LYS A 74 -13.68 11.68 5.47
C LYS A 74 -14.44 10.61 6.24
N ALA A 75 -15.69 10.35 5.87
CA ALA A 75 -16.49 9.30 6.50
C ALA A 75 -15.84 7.90 6.34
N GLN A 76 -15.35 7.59 5.13
CA GLN A 76 -14.65 6.32 4.86
C GLN A 76 -13.32 6.18 5.60
N ILE A 77 -12.57 7.28 5.77
CA ILE A 77 -11.33 7.26 6.54
C ILE A 77 -11.61 7.00 8.01
N LEU A 78 -12.60 7.66 8.59
CA LEU A 78 -12.95 7.52 10.01
C LEU A 78 -13.59 6.17 10.33
N ARG A 79 -14.39 5.66 9.39
CA ARG A 79 -15.10 4.38 9.50
C ARG A 79 -14.88 3.55 8.23
N PRO A 80 -13.74 2.85 8.14
CA PRO A 80 -13.45 2.00 6.99
C PRO A 80 -14.45 0.85 6.84
N GLN A 81 -14.45 0.21 5.68
CA GLN A 81 -15.32 -0.94 5.42
C GLN A 81 -15.04 -2.08 6.43
N PRO A 82 -16.08 -2.67 7.04
CA PRO A 82 -15.95 -3.79 7.95
C PRO A 82 -15.30 -5.01 7.28
N ILE A 83 -14.62 -5.83 8.06
CA ILE A 83 -14.09 -7.11 7.59
C ILE A 83 -15.22 -8.14 7.67
N ALA A 84 -15.85 -8.41 6.53
CA ALA A 84 -17.06 -9.22 6.45
C ALA A 84 -16.89 -10.70 6.85
N SER A 85 -15.64 -11.20 6.90
CA SER A 85 -15.33 -12.61 7.18
C SER A 85 -15.22 -12.93 8.67
N LEU A 86 -15.31 -11.94 9.58
CA LEU A 86 -15.14 -12.13 11.01
C LEU A 86 -16.47 -12.20 11.74
N GLY A 87 -16.67 -13.29 12.50
CA GLY A 87 -17.80 -13.45 13.41
C GLY A 87 -17.52 -12.92 14.82
N THR A 88 -18.56 -12.97 15.68
CA THR A 88 -18.39 -12.70 17.11
C THR A 88 -18.10 -14.02 17.86
N THR A 89 -17.12 -13.98 18.76
CA THR A 89 -16.72 -15.11 19.59
C THR A 89 -17.86 -15.55 20.52
N THR A 90 -18.16 -16.84 20.50
CA THR A 90 -19.19 -17.47 21.35
C THR A 90 -18.61 -18.39 22.41
N GLU A 91 -17.35 -18.78 22.29
CA GLU A 91 -16.61 -19.62 23.24
C GLU A 91 -15.15 -19.19 23.33
N ASN A 92 -14.55 -19.35 24.52
CA ASN A 92 -13.15 -19.05 24.69
C ASN A 92 -12.30 -20.11 23.99
N LYS A 93 -11.29 -19.67 23.23
CA LYS A 93 -10.40 -20.55 22.48
C LYS A 93 -8.99 -20.02 22.48
N GLU A 94 -8.04 -20.93 22.68
CA GLU A 94 -6.61 -20.65 22.57
C GLU A 94 -5.99 -21.53 21.48
N TRP A 95 -5.16 -20.93 20.61
CA TRP A 95 -4.35 -21.69 19.64
C TRP A 95 -3.06 -20.97 19.32
N PHE A 96 -2.17 -21.66 18.60
CA PHE A 96 -0.85 -21.13 18.25
C PHE A 96 -0.70 -21.01 16.75
N PHE A 97 -0.10 -19.91 16.32
CA PHE A 97 0.27 -19.66 14.92
C PHE A 97 1.79 -19.61 14.80
N ASN A 98 2.34 -20.44 13.92
CA ASN A 98 3.78 -20.48 13.65
C ASN A 98 4.09 -19.64 12.41
N PRO A 99 4.81 -18.48 12.53
CA PRO A 99 5.11 -17.60 11.42
C PRO A 99 6.29 -18.05 10.56
N THR A 100 6.74 -19.30 10.69
CA THR A 100 7.83 -19.85 9.89
C THR A 100 7.46 -19.86 8.41
N ILE A 101 8.27 -19.22 7.59
CA ILE A 101 8.15 -19.20 6.13
C ILE A 101 9.25 -20.02 5.49
N ILE A 102 8.94 -20.67 4.36
CA ILE A 102 9.93 -21.32 3.50
C ILE A 102 10.26 -20.38 2.36
N LEU A 103 11.54 -20.02 2.21
CA LEU A 103 11.96 -19.09 1.19
C LEU A 103 11.78 -19.66 -0.21
N SER A 104 11.06 -18.94 -1.06
CA SER A 104 10.82 -19.29 -2.47
C SER A 104 12.00 -18.95 -3.38
N GLN A 105 12.93 -18.08 -2.92
CA GLN A 105 14.13 -17.63 -3.66
C GLN A 105 15.26 -17.33 -2.70
N ASP A 106 16.50 -17.25 -3.24
CA ASP A 106 17.68 -16.86 -2.46
C ASP A 106 17.59 -15.41 -1.99
N ILE A 107 17.88 -15.14 -0.72
CA ILE A 107 18.10 -13.79 -0.22
C ILE A 107 19.56 -13.42 -0.43
N LYS A 108 19.83 -12.33 -1.16
CA LYS A 108 21.17 -11.85 -1.48
C LYS A 108 21.39 -10.45 -0.90
N ASN A 109 22.64 -10.17 -0.53
CA ASN A 109 23.04 -8.81 -0.17
C ASN A 109 23.23 -7.93 -1.43
N ALA A 110 23.54 -6.63 -1.22
CA ALA A 110 23.76 -5.67 -2.31
C ALA A 110 24.93 -6.06 -3.26
N GLN A 111 25.87 -6.90 -2.80
CA GLN A 111 27.00 -7.41 -3.59
C GLN A 111 26.69 -8.75 -4.28
N GLY A 112 25.44 -9.23 -4.24
CA GLY A 112 25.01 -10.47 -4.89
C GLY A 112 25.35 -11.76 -4.12
N ARG A 113 25.97 -11.68 -2.93
CA ARG A 113 26.28 -12.86 -2.11
C ARG A 113 25.01 -13.39 -1.45
N ILE A 114 24.77 -14.71 -1.57
CA ILE A 114 23.63 -15.37 -0.94
C ILE A 114 23.82 -15.35 0.59
N LEU A 115 22.84 -14.77 1.29
CA LEU A 115 22.75 -14.75 2.74
C LEU A 115 21.93 -15.93 3.25
N VAL A 116 20.79 -16.21 2.61
CA VAL A 116 19.91 -17.34 2.93
C VAL A 116 19.48 -18.01 1.63
N LYS A 117 19.57 -19.33 1.58
CA LYS A 117 19.25 -20.10 0.37
C LYS A 117 17.74 -20.31 0.24
N LYS A 118 17.27 -20.43 -1.00
CA LYS A 118 15.96 -20.97 -1.33
C LYS A 118 15.72 -22.30 -0.60
N GLY A 119 14.49 -22.51 -0.10
CA GLY A 119 14.08 -23.70 0.65
C GLY A 119 14.45 -23.66 2.14
N SER A 120 15.20 -22.64 2.60
CA SER A 120 15.44 -22.47 4.04
C SER A 120 14.16 -22.06 4.75
N ALA A 121 13.91 -22.69 5.92
CA ALA A 121 12.87 -22.27 6.83
C ALA A 121 13.37 -21.10 7.69
N VAL A 122 12.66 -19.99 7.69
CA VAL A 122 12.99 -18.79 8.47
C VAL A 122 11.81 -18.42 9.35
N ASN A 123 12.05 -18.37 10.66
CA ASN A 123 11.08 -17.86 11.62
C ASN A 123 11.55 -16.51 12.15
N PRO A 124 10.82 -15.40 11.86
CA PRO A 124 11.23 -14.07 12.30
C PRO A 124 11.29 -13.91 13.82
N LEU A 125 10.46 -14.66 14.56
CA LEU A 125 10.41 -14.58 16.03
C LEU A 125 11.62 -15.21 16.73
N THR A 126 12.51 -15.85 16.00
CA THR A 126 13.81 -16.31 16.56
C THR A 126 14.82 -15.15 16.69
N GLN A 127 14.60 -14.05 15.97
CA GLN A 127 15.49 -12.90 15.92
C GLN A 127 14.87 -11.62 16.50
N VAL A 128 13.53 -11.55 16.52
CA VAL A 128 12.79 -10.37 16.95
C VAL A 128 11.87 -10.73 18.11
N HIS A 129 11.95 -9.95 19.19
CA HIS A 129 11.00 -9.99 20.29
C HIS A 129 10.02 -8.82 20.14
N LEU A 130 8.73 -9.14 20.11
CA LEU A 130 7.70 -8.13 20.05
C LEU A 130 7.40 -7.60 21.45
N HIS A 131 7.35 -6.29 21.56
CA HIS A 131 6.94 -5.60 22.78
C HIS A 131 5.46 -5.18 22.76
N GLU A 132 4.74 -5.61 21.73
CA GLU A 132 3.33 -5.31 21.52
C GLU A 132 2.53 -6.60 21.33
N SER A 133 1.34 -6.66 21.95
CA SER A 133 0.30 -7.64 21.63
C SER A 133 -0.81 -6.94 20.86
N LEU A 134 -1.37 -7.60 19.87
CA LEU A 134 -2.42 -7.05 19.02
C LEU A 134 -3.78 -7.47 19.54
N MET A 135 -4.69 -6.52 19.76
CA MET A 135 -6.02 -6.77 20.29
C MET A 135 -7.05 -6.41 19.22
N PHE A 136 -7.64 -7.43 18.60
CA PHE A 136 -8.65 -7.28 17.55
C PHE A 136 -10.06 -7.32 18.13
N PHE A 137 -10.91 -6.36 17.75
CA PHE A 137 -12.29 -6.32 18.19
C PHE A 137 -13.18 -5.45 17.28
N ASN A 138 -14.49 -5.61 17.42
CA ASN A 138 -15.49 -4.82 16.73
C ASN A 138 -15.95 -3.65 17.63
N ALA A 139 -15.73 -2.42 17.18
CA ALA A 139 -16.13 -1.22 17.93
C ALA A 139 -17.63 -0.88 17.83
N ASP A 140 -18.37 -1.54 16.95
CA ASP A 140 -19.84 -1.41 16.89
C ASP A 140 -20.55 -2.34 17.90
N ASP A 141 -19.80 -3.25 18.52
CA ASP A 141 -20.27 -4.14 19.58
C ASP A 141 -19.90 -3.57 20.96
N PRO A 142 -20.86 -3.07 21.75
CA PRO A 142 -20.58 -2.48 23.05
C PRO A 142 -19.92 -3.45 24.04
N GLU A 143 -20.23 -4.77 23.95
CA GLU A 143 -19.65 -5.78 24.83
C GLU A 143 -18.17 -5.97 24.52
N GLN A 144 -17.78 -5.97 23.22
CA GLN A 144 -16.38 -6.04 22.83
C GLN A 144 -15.60 -4.76 23.18
N VAL A 145 -16.23 -3.59 23.06
CA VAL A 145 -15.62 -2.32 23.50
C VAL A 145 -15.35 -2.34 24.99
N LYS A 146 -16.32 -2.78 25.79
CA LYS A 146 -16.18 -2.93 27.26
C LYS A 146 -15.06 -3.92 27.61
N TRP A 147 -15.01 -5.07 26.92
CA TRP A 147 -13.94 -6.04 27.07
C TRP A 147 -12.56 -5.43 26.78
N ALA A 148 -12.42 -4.70 25.66
CA ALA A 148 -11.17 -4.05 25.29
C ALA A 148 -10.73 -3.00 26.34
N GLU A 149 -11.67 -2.20 26.88
CA GLU A 149 -11.41 -1.25 27.96
C GLU A 149 -10.88 -1.94 29.21
N GLN A 150 -11.48 -3.07 29.61
CA GLN A 150 -11.02 -3.84 30.76
C GLN A 150 -9.60 -4.37 30.58
N LYS A 151 -9.27 -4.87 29.36
CA LYS A 151 -7.91 -5.35 29.02
C LYS A 151 -6.89 -4.23 29.08
N LEU A 152 -7.21 -3.04 28.51
CA LEU A 152 -6.33 -1.88 28.56
C LEU A 152 -6.09 -1.39 30.00
N GLN A 153 -7.14 -1.31 30.81
CA GLN A 153 -7.03 -0.93 32.22
C GLN A 153 -6.25 -1.94 33.06
N ALA A 154 -6.42 -3.25 32.77
CA ALA A 154 -5.66 -4.29 33.45
C ALA A 154 -4.16 -4.21 33.12
N GLN A 155 -3.84 -3.94 31.86
CA GLN A 155 -2.47 -3.73 31.42
C GLN A 155 -1.82 -2.53 32.14
N GLU A 156 -2.50 -1.37 32.20
CA GLU A 156 -1.98 -0.18 32.85
C GLU A 156 -1.58 -0.41 34.32
N LYS A 157 -2.32 -1.32 35.00
CA LYS A 157 -2.03 -1.71 36.41
C LYS A 157 -0.86 -2.71 36.53
N THR A 158 -0.52 -3.42 35.44
CA THR A 158 0.47 -4.51 35.46
C THR A 158 1.82 -4.08 34.84
N ILE A 159 1.96 -2.83 34.43
CA ILE A 159 3.22 -2.31 33.90
C ILE A 159 4.27 -2.31 35.03
N ASP A 160 4.91 -3.46 35.19
CA ASP A 160 6.16 -3.61 35.94
C ASP A 160 7.31 -3.50 34.94
N SER A 161 8.36 -2.77 35.31
CA SER A 161 9.44 -2.26 34.45
C SER A 161 10.24 -3.33 33.67
N ALA A 162 9.97 -4.61 33.86
CA ALA A 162 10.73 -5.71 33.27
C ALA A 162 10.12 -6.34 32.00
N HIS A 163 8.79 -6.23 31.79
CA HIS A 163 8.10 -6.84 30.63
C HIS A 163 7.02 -5.90 30.11
N ASN A 164 7.44 -4.80 29.50
CA ASN A 164 6.54 -3.77 28.97
C ASN A 164 5.90 -4.22 27.63
N ILE A 165 4.99 -5.20 27.69
CA ILE A 165 4.20 -5.60 26.53
C ILE A 165 2.99 -4.68 26.45
N THR A 166 2.89 -3.87 25.41
CA THR A 166 1.79 -2.94 25.20
C THR A 166 0.68 -3.57 24.35
N LEU A 167 -0.58 -3.47 24.79
CA LEU A 167 -1.72 -3.86 23.96
C LEU A 167 -1.99 -2.77 22.90
N LYS A 168 -2.02 -3.20 21.65
CA LYS A 168 -2.30 -2.35 20.50
C LYS A 168 -3.71 -2.63 20.01
N PRO A 169 -4.69 -1.73 20.25
CA PRO A 169 -6.08 -1.94 19.84
C PRO A 169 -6.21 -1.78 18.33
N ILE A 170 -6.79 -2.78 17.69
CA ILE A 170 -7.00 -2.87 16.24
C ILE A 170 -8.47 -3.18 15.99
N LEU A 171 -9.16 -2.27 15.31
CA LEU A 171 -10.55 -2.47 14.93
C LEU A 171 -10.67 -3.29 13.66
N VAL A 172 -11.65 -4.16 13.64
CA VAL A 172 -12.11 -4.87 12.44
C VAL A 172 -13.39 -4.25 11.87
N GLN A 173 -14.07 -3.44 12.69
CA GLN A 173 -15.27 -2.70 12.34
C GLN A 173 -15.46 -1.53 13.30
N GLY A 174 -16.10 -0.43 12.83
CA GLY A 174 -16.47 0.73 13.63
C GLY A 174 -15.59 1.96 13.37
N ASP A 175 -15.83 3.01 14.16
CA ASP A 175 -15.12 4.29 14.06
C ASP A 175 -13.93 4.34 15.04
N TRP A 176 -12.71 4.23 14.49
CA TRP A 176 -11.49 4.26 15.29
C TRP A 176 -11.25 5.61 15.96
N SER A 177 -11.73 6.71 15.37
CA SER A 177 -11.49 8.07 15.88
C SER A 177 -12.26 8.36 17.17
N VAL A 178 -13.41 7.74 17.35
CA VAL A 178 -14.22 7.86 18.58
C VAL A 178 -13.48 7.23 19.75
N LEU A 179 -12.98 5.99 19.56
CA LEU A 179 -12.25 5.28 20.61
C LEU A 179 -10.89 5.91 20.90
N MET A 180 -10.18 6.39 19.87
CA MET A 180 -8.92 7.13 20.06
C MET A 180 -9.12 8.36 20.95
N LYS A 181 -10.18 9.13 20.74
CA LYS A 181 -10.51 10.30 21.58
C LYS A 181 -10.91 9.89 22.99
N LYS A 182 -11.70 8.81 23.12
CA LYS A 182 -12.19 8.32 24.42
C LYS A 182 -11.04 7.78 25.28
N TRP A 183 -10.13 7.04 24.68
CA TRP A 183 -9.03 6.34 25.40
C TRP A 183 -7.74 7.15 25.48
N HIS A 184 -7.65 8.29 24.78
CA HIS A 184 -6.45 9.13 24.70
C HIS A 184 -5.19 8.36 24.27
N GLN A 185 -5.36 7.31 23.44
CA GLN A 185 -4.28 6.49 22.91
C GLN A 185 -4.56 6.11 21.45
N PRO A 186 -3.51 5.73 20.68
CA PRO A 186 -3.68 5.28 19.31
C PRO A 186 -4.58 4.05 19.22
N VAL A 187 -5.54 4.12 18.30
CA VAL A 187 -6.40 3.00 17.89
C VAL A 187 -6.22 2.80 16.40
N TYR A 188 -6.00 1.58 15.99
CA TYR A 188 -5.72 1.21 14.60
C TYR A 188 -6.92 0.52 13.98
N PHE A 189 -6.88 0.35 12.67
CA PHE A 189 -7.89 -0.39 11.91
C PHE A 189 -7.19 -1.39 10.98
N ASP A 190 -7.66 -2.64 10.95
CA ASP A 190 -7.16 -3.67 10.04
C ASP A 190 -7.74 -3.46 8.64
N GLN A 191 -7.10 -2.59 7.85
CA GLN A 191 -7.57 -2.23 6.52
C GLN A 191 -7.55 -3.43 5.57
N GLY A 192 -8.73 -3.75 5.03
CA GLY A 192 -8.91 -4.87 4.10
C GLY A 192 -8.68 -6.24 4.73
N GLY A 193 -8.63 -6.34 6.06
CA GLY A 193 -8.44 -7.61 6.75
C GLY A 193 -7.04 -8.23 6.56
N THR A 194 -6.03 -7.41 6.34
CA THR A 194 -4.66 -7.90 6.06
C THR A 194 -4.09 -8.69 7.23
N LEU A 195 -4.22 -8.16 8.45
CA LEU A 195 -3.69 -8.83 9.65
C LEU A 195 -4.57 -10.01 10.07
N SER A 196 -5.89 -9.82 10.08
CA SER A 196 -6.83 -10.90 10.43
C SER A 196 -6.71 -12.09 9.48
N THR A 197 -6.54 -11.85 8.18
CA THR A 197 -6.27 -12.91 7.19
C THR A 197 -4.93 -13.59 7.44
N HIS A 198 -3.88 -12.80 7.71
CA HIS A 198 -2.53 -13.35 7.97
C HIS A 198 -2.52 -14.28 9.19
N PHE A 199 -3.22 -13.91 10.25
CA PHE A 199 -3.33 -14.73 11.47
C PHE A 199 -4.46 -15.76 11.42
N HIS A 200 -5.17 -15.89 10.31
CA HIS A 200 -6.32 -16.81 10.13
C HIS A 200 -7.41 -16.62 11.19
N LEU A 201 -7.67 -15.35 11.55
CA LEU A 201 -8.74 -15.04 12.50
C LEU A 201 -10.10 -15.27 11.84
N THR A 202 -11.02 -15.88 12.57
CA THR A 202 -12.40 -16.14 12.12
C THR A 202 -13.44 -15.43 12.99
N HIS A 203 -13.06 -15.12 14.24
CA HIS A 203 -13.93 -14.44 15.21
C HIS A 203 -13.14 -13.39 15.99
N VAL A 204 -13.85 -12.46 16.59
CA VAL A 204 -13.35 -11.44 17.50
C VAL A 204 -14.29 -11.33 18.71
N PRO A 205 -13.80 -10.93 19.88
CA PRO A 205 -12.48 -10.37 20.15
C PRO A 205 -11.37 -11.43 20.33
N VAL A 206 -10.16 -11.06 19.96
CA VAL A 206 -8.97 -11.94 20.09
C VAL A 206 -7.73 -11.10 20.40
N ILE A 207 -6.86 -11.63 21.27
CA ILE A 207 -5.52 -11.08 21.53
C ILE A 207 -4.49 -11.98 20.86
N VAL A 208 -3.57 -11.37 20.12
CA VAL A 208 -2.41 -12.02 19.49
C VAL A 208 -1.17 -11.57 20.23
N SER A 209 -0.48 -12.50 20.87
CA SER A 209 0.74 -12.23 21.64
C SER A 209 1.88 -13.15 21.21
N GLN A 210 3.13 -12.74 21.43
CA GLN A 210 4.27 -13.61 21.18
C GLN A 210 4.50 -14.55 22.37
N LYS A 211 4.64 -15.87 22.10
CA LYS A 211 5.05 -16.87 23.07
C LYS A 211 6.23 -17.68 22.54
N GLY A 212 7.42 -17.23 22.91
CA GLY A 212 8.65 -17.80 22.34
C GLY A 212 8.75 -17.54 20.83
N THR A 213 8.74 -18.61 20.03
CA THR A 213 8.87 -18.54 18.56
C THR A 213 7.55 -18.71 17.82
N VAL A 214 6.42 -18.59 18.50
CA VAL A 214 5.07 -18.67 17.93
C VAL A 214 4.23 -17.50 18.41
N PHE A 215 3.14 -17.23 17.73
CA PHE A 215 2.06 -16.38 18.25
C PHE A 215 1.04 -17.22 18.97
N GLN A 216 0.63 -16.77 20.15
CA GLN A 216 -0.53 -17.26 20.88
C GLN A 216 -1.72 -16.39 20.53
N MET A 217 -2.83 -17.02 20.20
CA MET A 217 -4.11 -16.39 19.92
C MET A 217 -5.06 -16.73 21.06
N ASP A 218 -5.54 -15.70 21.76
CA ASP A 218 -6.49 -15.84 22.86
C ASP A 218 -7.82 -15.19 22.43
N GLU A 219 -8.76 -16.03 22.01
CA GLU A 219 -10.13 -15.65 21.66
C GLU A 219 -10.99 -15.75 22.91
N GLU A 220 -11.65 -14.65 23.28
CA GLU A 220 -12.40 -14.56 24.54
C GLU A 220 -13.83 -14.09 24.30
N VAL A 221 -14.79 -14.69 25.00
CA VAL A 221 -16.18 -14.22 25.01
C VAL A 221 -16.24 -12.90 25.78
N PRO A 222 -16.73 -11.81 25.18
CA PRO A 222 -16.87 -10.55 25.90
C PRO A 222 -17.88 -10.67 27.04
N PRO A 223 -17.67 -9.98 28.16
CA PRO A 223 -18.56 -9.99 29.29
C PRO A 223 -19.87 -9.27 28.92
N ARG A 224 -20.99 -9.92 29.16
CA ARG A 224 -22.34 -9.36 29.03
C ARG A 224 -22.65 -8.27 30.05
#